data_2af30eee348f28172e4e202edca1ebe9
#
_entry.id   2af30eee348f28172e4e202edca1ebe9
#
_cell.length_a   1.000
_cell.length_b   1.000
_cell.length_c   1.000
_cell.angle_alpha   90.00
_cell.angle_beta   90.00
_cell.angle_gamma   90.00
#
_symmetry.space_group_name_H-M   'P 1'
#
loop_
_entity.id
_entity.type
_entity.pdbx_description
1 polymer ?
#
loop_
_entity_poly.entity_id
_entity_poly.type
_entity_poly.pdbx_seq_one_letter_code
_entity_poly.pdbx_strand_id
1 'polypeptide(L)'
;MATTLTDTPLGRTISETATDIWNDSCNVDELAYAVSFGAVGATANPTIVVDNWRKDPEHWAQRVRELAAEQAGFSERELAWAVVAEMSVRAAPLLEPAFTDSGGRAGRLSIQTDPTLFRDAAAMVTQAFGFSELAPNVIVKFPTTAAGIAAMEEASYRGISINATVSFSVAQAFAAAEAVDRGIARREADGHDTASMGPVITIMMGRLEDWLREVVDRDGLIVHPSALPWAGVAVFKRAYDEWESRGFRARLLGAAIRHHLHWSELIGGDVIITLPPSWQRRFNASSVEVRRRMKDPVDPDHLAELGALPDFVRAYEPDGLAVADFDAWGPSVKTLRTFIDSYHELLHLVDEALLA
;
A
#
# COMPACT_ATOMS: atom_id res chain seq x y z
N MET A 1 34.49 -5.95 -10.32
CA MET A 1 33.61 -7.06 -9.94
C MET A 1 32.20 -6.59 -10.24
N ALA A 2 31.39 -7.38 -10.94
CA ALA A 2 29.97 -7.06 -11.08
C ALA A 2 29.34 -7.21 -9.68
N THR A 3 28.80 -6.12 -9.13
CA THR A 3 28.05 -6.16 -7.88
C THR A 3 26.83 -7.05 -8.11
N THR A 4 26.70 -8.13 -7.35
CA THR A 4 25.45 -8.90 -7.36
C THR A 4 24.34 -7.98 -6.86
N LEU A 5 23.12 -8.10 -7.38
CA LEU A 5 22.03 -7.21 -6.97
C LEU A 5 21.66 -7.39 -5.49
N THR A 6 22.03 -8.50 -4.88
CA THR A 6 21.92 -8.76 -3.43
C THR A 6 22.89 -7.94 -2.58
N ASP A 7 24.01 -7.44 -3.15
CA ASP A 7 24.98 -6.58 -2.46
C ASP A 7 24.62 -5.08 -2.54
N THR A 8 23.50 -4.76 -3.21
CA THR A 8 23.00 -3.37 -3.27
C THR A 8 22.40 -2.94 -1.92
N PRO A 9 22.26 -1.63 -1.66
CA PRO A 9 21.65 -1.17 -0.39
C PRO A 9 20.29 -1.78 -0.07
N LEU A 10 19.39 -1.95 -1.05
CA LEU A 10 18.10 -2.63 -0.81
C LEU A 10 18.28 -4.13 -0.57
N GLY A 11 19.14 -4.81 -1.33
CA GLY A 11 19.45 -6.22 -1.12
C GLY A 11 20.01 -6.47 0.27
N ARG A 12 20.92 -5.62 0.74
CA ARG A 12 21.45 -5.68 2.12
C ARG A 12 20.38 -5.36 3.17
N THR A 13 19.49 -4.40 2.91
CA THR A 13 18.36 -4.14 3.82
C THR A 13 17.57 -5.41 4.10
N ILE A 14 17.25 -6.17 3.05
CA ILE A 14 16.48 -7.42 3.16
C ILE A 14 17.28 -8.53 3.83
N SER A 15 18.54 -8.72 3.40
CA SER A 15 19.35 -9.87 3.87
C SER A 15 19.92 -9.70 5.28
N GLU A 16 20.15 -8.45 5.73
CA GLU A 16 20.78 -8.15 7.01
C GLU A 16 19.79 -7.72 8.11
N THR A 17 18.49 -7.50 7.75
CA THR A 17 17.49 -6.98 8.70
C THR A 17 16.13 -7.68 8.55
N ALA A 18 15.17 -7.33 9.40
CA ALA A 18 13.81 -7.83 9.33
C ALA A 18 12.91 -7.02 8.37
N THR A 19 13.46 -6.02 7.69
CA THR A 19 12.70 -5.12 6.82
C THR A 19 12.56 -5.72 5.43
N ASP A 20 11.33 -5.94 4.99
CA ASP A 20 11.01 -6.41 3.64
C ASP A 20 10.83 -5.24 2.66
N ILE A 21 11.21 -5.46 1.42
CA ILE A 21 10.95 -4.54 0.32
C ILE A 21 9.92 -5.16 -0.64
N TRP A 22 8.92 -4.36 -1.01
CA TRP A 22 7.94 -4.67 -2.05
C TRP A 22 8.10 -3.72 -3.23
N ASN A 23 7.67 -4.18 -4.40
CA ASN A 23 7.62 -3.38 -5.62
C ASN A 23 6.30 -2.59 -5.71
N ASP A 24 6.34 -1.26 -5.83
CA ASP A 24 5.14 -0.44 -6.01
C ASP A 24 4.83 -0.27 -7.51
N SER A 25 4.55 -1.39 -8.17
CA SER A 25 4.15 -1.50 -9.57
C SER A 25 3.60 -2.90 -9.88
N CYS A 26 2.65 -2.99 -10.82
CA CYS A 26 2.15 -4.26 -11.37
C CYS A 26 2.84 -4.67 -12.69
N ASN A 27 3.86 -3.94 -13.14
CA ASN A 27 4.64 -4.29 -14.33
C ASN A 27 5.56 -5.47 -14.04
N VAL A 28 5.52 -6.48 -14.91
CA VAL A 28 6.26 -7.75 -14.73
C VAL A 28 7.78 -7.52 -14.74
N ASP A 29 8.31 -6.68 -15.65
CA ASP A 29 9.75 -6.44 -15.75
C ASP A 29 10.27 -5.65 -14.56
N GLU A 30 9.47 -4.70 -14.06
CA GLU A 30 9.79 -3.92 -12.87
C GLU A 30 9.80 -4.80 -11.61
N LEU A 31 8.84 -5.73 -11.52
CA LEU A 31 8.83 -6.72 -10.44
C LEU A 31 9.99 -7.71 -10.57
N ALA A 32 10.33 -8.18 -11.76
CA ALA A 32 11.48 -9.06 -11.98
C ALA A 32 12.80 -8.39 -11.52
N TYR A 33 12.96 -7.09 -11.81
CA TYR A 33 14.07 -6.32 -11.25
C TYR A 33 14.04 -6.28 -9.72
N ALA A 34 12.87 -6.02 -9.12
CA ALA A 34 12.75 -5.98 -7.66
C ALA A 34 13.07 -7.33 -7.01
N VAL A 35 12.56 -8.43 -7.55
CA VAL A 35 12.84 -9.80 -7.08
C VAL A 35 14.33 -10.14 -7.21
N SER A 36 15.03 -9.61 -8.22
CA SER A 36 16.47 -9.88 -8.43
C SER A 36 17.38 -9.37 -7.31
N PHE A 37 16.94 -8.43 -6.48
CA PHE A 37 17.66 -8.01 -5.25
C PHE A 37 16.97 -8.49 -3.96
N GLY A 38 15.90 -9.29 -4.06
CA GLY A 38 15.26 -9.94 -2.91
C GLY A 38 13.91 -9.37 -2.50
N ALA A 39 13.27 -8.49 -3.29
CA ALA A 39 11.93 -8.01 -2.97
C ALA A 39 10.92 -9.18 -2.93
N VAL A 40 9.99 -9.12 -1.96
CA VAL A 40 9.10 -10.23 -1.62
C VAL A 40 7.62 -9.87 -1.68
N GLY A 41 7.26 -8.91 -2.51
CA GLY A 41 5.87 -8.53 -2.71
C GLY A 41 5.70 -7.41 -3.73
N ALA A 42 4.45 -7.12 -4.06
CA ALA A 42 4.10 -6.03 -4.97
C ALA A 42 2.78 -5.36 -4.58
N THR A 43 2.65 -4.07 -4.92
CA THR A 43 1.44 -3.29 -4.72
C THR A 43 0.97 -2.66 -6.02
N ALA A 44 -0.35 -2.68 -6.25
CA ALA A 44 -1.01 -1.96 -7.32
C ALA A 44 -2.11 -1.04 -6.76
N ASN A 45 -2.52 -0.07 -7.55
CA ASN A 45 -3.65 0.83 -7.33
C ASN A 45 -4.09 1.41 -8.69
N PRO A 46 -5.23 2.11 -8.78
CA PRO A 46 -5.71 2.63 -10.07
C PRO A 46 -4.69 3.49 -10.84
N THR A 47 -3.93 4.34 -10.14
CA THR A 47 -2.89 5.17 -10.78
C THR A 47 -1.78 4.31 -11.39
N ILE A 48 -1.31 3.28 -10.66
CA ILE A 48 -0.29 2.35 -11.15
C ILE A 48 -0.78 1.58 -12.38
N VAL A 49 -2.05 1.20 -12.41
CA VAL A 49 -2.67 0.50 -13.56
C VAL A 49 -2.66 1.41 -14.79
N VAL A 50 -3.09 2.66 -14.66
CA VAL A 50 -3.05 3.64 -15.75
C VAL A 50 -1.62 3.88 -16.23
N ASP A 51 -0.67 4.05 -15.32
CA ASP A 51 0.74 4.22 -15.66
C ASP A 51 1.31 2.98 -16.38
N ASN A 52 0.87 1.79 -16.00
CA ASN A 52 1.27 0.55 -16.69
C ASN A 52 0.62 0.44 -18.08
N TRP A 53 -0.64 0.85 -18.24
CA TRP A 53 -1.28 0.95 -19.56
C TRP A 53 -0.49 1.88 -20.48
N ARG A 54 -0.09 3.06 -20.01
CA ARG A 54 0.67 4.05 -20.79
C ARG A 54 2.04 3.56 -21.26
N LYS A 55 2.61 2.54 -20.63
CA LYS A 55 3.88 1.92 -21.08
C LYS A 55 3.73 1.05 -22.32
N ASP A 56 2.56 0.46 -22.53
CA ASP A 56 2.25 -0.39 -23.69
C ASP A 56 0.76 -0.22 -24.09
N PRO A 57 0.40 0.97 -24.61
CA PRO A 57 -1.00 1.29 -24.87
C PRO A 57 -1.62 0.45 -25.99
N GLU A 58 -0.84 0.07 -27.00
CA GLU A 58 -1.33 -0.75 -28.11
C GLU A 58 -1.70 -2.16 -27.64
N HIS A 59 -0.85 -2.78 -26.83
CA HIS A 59 -1.13 -4.09 -26.24
C HIS A 59 -2.40 -4.07 -25.39
N TRP A 60 -2.56 -3.12 -24.49
CA TRP A 60 -3.72 -3.09 -23.61
C TRP A 60 -5.01 -2.73 -24.34
N ALA A 61 -4.96 -1.82 -25.32
CA ALA A 61 -6.11 -1.53 -26.16
C ALA A 61 -6.54 -2.75 -26.99
N GLN A 62 -5.59 -3.51 -27.55
CA GLN A 62 -5.91 -4.77 -28.22
C GLN A 62 -6.51 -5.79 -27.24
N ARG A 63 -5.93 -5.90 -26.03
CA ARG A 63 -6.42 -6.85 -25.01
C ARG A 63 -7.84 -6.54 -24.56
N VAL A 64 -8.23 -5.27 -24.45
CA VAL A 64 -9.62 -4.87 -24.17
C VAL A 64 -10.57 -5.37 -25.25
N ARG A 65 -10.22 -5.22 -26.53
CA ARG A 65 -11.06 -5.73 -27.65
C ARG A 65 -11.19 -7.24 -27.61
N GLU A 66 -10.12 -7.96 -27.27
CA GLU A 66 -10.15 -9.41 -27.11
C GLU A 66 -11.06 -9.82 -25.95
N LEU A 67 -10.91 -9.17 -24.78
CA LEU A 67 -11.76 -9.42 -23.61
C LEU A 67 -13.24 -9.13 -23.91
N ALA A 68 -13.55 -8.06 -24.64
CA ALA A 68 -14.92 -7.76 -25.06
C ALA A 68 -15.50 -8.82 -26.00
N ALA A 69 -14.68 -9.43 -26.83
CA ALA A 69 -15.10 -10.53 -27.71
C ALA A 69 -15.25 -11.87 -26.94
N GLU A 70 -14.35 -12.15 -25.99
CA GLU A 70 -14.39 -13.34 -25.13
C GLU A 70 -15.57 -13.31 -24.16
N GLN A 71 -15.92 -12.11 -23.65
CA GLN A 71 -16.91 -11.86 -22.60
C GLN A 71 -18.06 -11.02 -23.17
N ALA A 72 -18.81 -11.57 -24.11
CA ALA A 72 -19.91 -10.86 -24.74
C ALA A 72 -20.94 -10.39 -23.70
N GLY A 73 -21.11 -9.06 -23.59
CA GLY A 73 -22.02 -8.45 -22.65
C GLY A 73 -21.36 -7.79 -21.42
N PHE A 74 -20.05 -7.86 -21.28
CA PHE A 74 -19.36 -7.07 -20.25
C PHE A 74 -19.53 -5.58 -20.53
N SER A 75 -19.85 -4.82 -19.47
CA SER A 75 -19.81 -3.37 -19.47
C SER A 75 -18.36 -2.86 -19.48
N GLU A 76 -18.16 -1.60 -19.83
CA GLU A 76 -16.85 -0.92 -19.75
C GLU A 76 -16.21 -1.07 -18.37
N ARG A 77 -17.01 -1.00 -17.31
CA ARG A 77 -16.54 -1.20 -15.93
C ARG A 77 -16.02 -2.63 -15.71
N GLU A 78 -16.74 -3.64 -16.20
CA GLU A 78 -16.32 -5.05 -16.06
C GLU A 78 -15.05 -5.31 -16.86
N LEU A 79 -14.93 -4.74 -18.08
CA LEU A 79 -13.72 -4.81 -18.88
C LEU A 79 -12.53 -4.11 -18.20
N ALA A 80 -12.73 -2.93 -17.62
CA ALA A 80 -11.68 -2.24 -16.87
C ALA A 80 -11.17 -3.07 -15.70
N TRP A 81 -12.08 -3.72 -14.94
CA TRP A 81 -11.68 -4.59 -13.84
C TRP A 81 -11.06 -5.91 -14.31
N ALA A 82 -11.47 -6.44 -15.46
CA ALA A 82 -10.79 -7.57 -16.08
C ALA A 82 -9.35 -7.25 -16.47
N VAL A 83 -9.09 -6.06 -17.02
CA VAL A 83 -7.74 -5.56 -17.30
C VAL A 83 -6.92 -5.39 -16.01
N VAL A 84 -7.49 -4.80 -14.95
CA VAL A 84 -6.81 -4.66 -13.65
C VAL A 84 -6.43 -6.04 -13.10
N ALA A 85 -7.35 -7.00 -13.15
CA ALA A 85 -7.12 -8.37 -12.71
C ALA A 85 -6.01 -9.03 -13.52
N GLU A 86 -6.05 -8.95 -14.85
CA GLU A 86 -5.05 -9.53 -15.73
C GLU A 86 -3.65 -8.92 -15.52
N MET A 87 -3.55 -7.57 -15.46
CA MET A 87 -2.28 -6.89 -15.18
C MET A 87 -1.66 -7.37 -13.86
N SER A 88 -2.52 -7.55 -12.85
CA SER A 88 -2.08 -7.94 -11.51
C SER A 88 -1.65 -9.42 -11.48
N VAL A 89 -2.46 -10.30 -12.03
CA VAL A 89 -2.20 -11.76 -11.96
C VAL A 89 -0.96 -12.17 -12.75
N ARG A 90 -0.63 -11.48 -13.85
CA ARG A 90 0.62 -11.74 -14.60
C ARG A 90 1.89 -11.64 -13.75
N ALA A 91 1.85 -10.85 -12.69
CA ALA A 91 2.97 -10.67 -11.76
C ALA A 91 2.99 -11.72 -10.62
N ALA A 92 1.87 -12.37 -10.31
CA ALA A 92 1.72 -13.28 -9.17
C ALA A 92 2.72 -14.46 -9.17
N PRO A 93 3.02 -15.14 -10.31
CA PRO A 93 3.96 -16.25 -10.32
C PRO A 93 5.38 -15.91 -9.91
N LEU A 94 5.82 -14.65 -10.13
CA LEU A 94 7.17 -14.20 -9.71
C LEU A 94 7.32 -14.15 -8.19
N LEU A 95 6.22 -14.04 -7.47
CA LEU A 95 6.17 -13.93 -6.01
C LEU A 95 5.82 -15.26 -5.32
N GLU A 96 5.34 -16.25 -6.07
CA GLU A 96 4.89 -17.55 -5.54
C GLU A 96 5.98 -18.30 -4.74
N PRO A 97 7.26 -18.33 -5.14
CA PRO A 97 8.30 -18.96 -4.35
C PRO A 97 8.41 -18.34 -2.95
N ALA A 98 8.46 -17.01 -2.85
CA ALA A 98 8.54 -16.32 -1.57
C ALA A 98 7.26 -16.52 -0.72
N PHE A 99 6.10 -16.66 -1.36
CA PHE A 99 4.84 -16.98 -0.69
C PHE A 99 4.87 -18.37 -0.07
N THR A 100 5.28 -19.37 -0.83
CA THR A 100 5.33 -20.76 -0.40
C THR A 100 6.37 -20.95 0.72
N ASP A 101 7.58 -20.43 0.52
CA ASP A 101 8.68 -20.56 1.48
C ASP A 101 8.40 -19.90 2.82
N SER A 102 7.61 -18.81 2.82
CA SER A 102 7.26 -18.06 4.03
C SER A 102 5.95 -18.52 4.71
N GLY A 103 5.27 -19.53 4.17
CA GLY A 103 3.94 -19.93 4.64
C GLY A 103 2.89 -18.83 4.48
N GLY A 104 3.01 -18.00 3.46
CA GLY A 104 2.07 -16.92 3.17
C GLY A 104 2.41 -15.57 3.83
N ARG A 105 3.47 -15.46 4.62
CA ARG A 105 3.88 -14.19 5.24
C ARG A 105 4.43 -13.17 4.21
N ALA A 106 5.17 -13.63 3.22
CA ALA A 106 5.73 -12.86 2.11
C ALA A 106 5.16 -13.32 0.78
N GLY A 107 5.69 -12.84 -0.34
CA GLY A 107 5.28 -13.24 -1.68
C GLY A 107 3.91 -12.73 -2.10
N ARG A 108 3.45 -11.62 -1.51
CA ARG A 108 2.10 -11.09 -1.69
C ARG A 108 2.00 -10.12 -2.86
N LEU A 109 0.89 -10.22 -3.60
CA LEU A 109 0.48 -9.28 -4.63
C LEU A 109 -0.79 -8.55 -4.18
N SER A 110 -0.70 -7.23 -4.03
CA SER A 110 -1.80 -6.43 -3.48
C SER A 110 -2.58 -5.72 -4.60
N ILE A 111 -3.89 -6.04 -4.73
CA ILE A 111 -4.83 -5.46 -5.68
C ILE A 111 -5.82 -4.58 -4.92
N GLN A 112 -6.09 -3.36 -5.40
CA GLN A 112 -6.99 -2.42 -4.74
C GLN A 112 -8.44 -2.57 -5.23
N THR A 113 -9.41 -2.49 -4.30
CA THR A 113 -10.84 -2.39 -4.62
C THR A 113 -11.17 -1.11 -5.38
N ASP A 114 -12.30 -1.10 -6.08
CA ASP A 114 -12.86 0.08 -6.76
C ASP A 114 -12.91 1.27 -5.78
N PRO A 115 -12.19 2.36 -6.04
CA PRO A 115 -12.15 3.49 -5.14
C PRO A 115 -13.50 4.21 -5.01
N THR A 116 -14.44 4.00 -5.94
CA THR A 116 -15.80 4.57 -5.87
C THR A 116 -16.66 3.86 -4.81
N LEU A 117 -16.27 2.65 -4.38
CA LEU A 117 -16.96 1.86 -3.35
C LEU A 117 -16.57 2.27 -1.92
N PHE A 118 -15.78 3.29 -1.71
CA PHE A 118 -15.20 3.66 -0.41
C PHE A 118 -16.20 3.87 0.74
N ARG A 119 -17.51 3.95 0.44
CA ARG A 119 -18.61 4.09 1.40
C ARG A 119 -19.52 2.86 1.46
N ASP A 120 -19.24 1.80 0.71
CA ASP A 120 -20.04 0.59 0.64
C ASP A 120 -19.22 -0.65 1.04
N ALA A 121 -19.31 -1.02 2.31
CA ALA A 121 -18.57 -2.15 2.86
C ALA A 121 -18.93 -3.47 2.17
N ALA A 122 -20.21 -3.70 1.86
CA ALA A 122 -20.66 -4.96 1.26
C ALA A 122 -20.17 -5.11 -0.17
N ALA A 123 -20.21 -4.03 -0.96
CA ALA A 123 -19.69 -4.03 -2.33
C ALA A 123 -18.17 -4.24 -2.36
N MET A 124 -17.42 -3.57 -1.46
CA MET A 124 -15.97 -3.79 -1.32
C MET A 124 -15.63 -5.25 -0.98
N VAL A 125 -16.33 -5.88 -0.03
CA VAL A 125 -16.13 -7.29 0.34
C VAL A 125 -16.46 -8.23 -0.82
N THR A 126 -17.53 -7.96 -1.57
CA THR A 126 -17.90 -8.76 -2.74
C THR A 126 -16.83 -8.71 -3.82
N GLN A 127 -16.32 -7.53 -4.13
CA GLN A 127 -15.22 -7.38 -5.11
C GLN A 127 -13.93 -8.03 -4.61
N ALA A 128 -13.62 -7.88 -3.33
CA ALA A 128 -12.43 -8.46 -2.73
C ALA A 128 -12.44 -9.99 -2.77
N PHE A 129 -13.60 -10.60 -2.60
CA PHE A 129 -13.73 -12.04 -2.76
C PHE A 129 -13.34 -12.48 -4.17
N GLY A 130 -13.85 -11.82 -5.22
CA GLY A 130 -13.45 -12.11 -6.60
C GLY A 130 -11.94 -11.94 -6.83
N PHE A 131 -11.31 -10.92 -6.25
CA PHE A 131 -9.86 -10.73 -6.37
C PHE A 131 -9.05 -11.79 -5.63
N SER A 132 -9.52 -12.24 -4.48
CA SER A 132 -8.81 -13.27 -3.69
C SER A 132 -8.77 -14.64 -4.38
N GLU A 133 -9.70 -14.91 -5.31
CA GLU A 133 -9.73 -16.14 -6.11
C GLU A 133 -8.77 -16.12 -7.32
N LEU A 134 -8.17 -14.98 -7.65
CA LEU A 134 -7.31 -14.83 -8.83
C LEU A 134 -5.98 -15.60 -8.69
N ALA A 135 -5.39 -15.60 -7.50
CA ALA A 135 -4.18 -16.36 -7.18
C ALA A 135 -4.01 -16.49 -5.66
N PRO A 136 -3.36 -17.56 -5.16
CA PRO A 136 -3.25 -17.83 -3.71
C PRO A 136 -2.46 -16.77 -2.95
N ASN A 137 -1.60 -16.02 -3.60
CA ASN A 137 -0.77 -14.98 -3.01
C ASN A 137 -1.35 -13.56 -3.16
N VAL A 138 -2.56 -13.43 -3.68
CA VAL A 138 -3.26 -12.13 -3.73
C VAL A 138 -3.67 -11.69 -2.33
N ILE A 139 -3.48 -10.39 -2.04
CA ILE A 139 -4.11 -9.69 -0.93
C ILE A 139 -4.87 -8.48 -1.48
N VAL A 140 -5.94 -8.07 -0.80
CA VAL A 140 -6.82 -7.05 -1.33
C VAL A 140 -6.70 -5.76 -0.54
N LYS A 141 -6.50 -4.63 -1.24
CA LYS A 141 -6.41 -3.30 -0.65
C LYS A 141 -7.80 -2.70 -0.42
N PHE A 142 -8.04 -2.26 0.80
CA PHE A 142 -9.24 -1.52 1.22
C PHE A 142 -8.86 -0.13 1.71
N PRO A 143 -9.63 0.92 1.35
CA PRO A 143 -9.41 2.25 1.91
C PRO A 143 -9.78 2.28 3.39
N THR A 144 -8.99 2.99 4.21
CA THR A 144 -9.27 3.16 5.64
C THR A 144 -10.30 4.28 5.85
N THR A 145 -11.52 3.99 5.42
CA THR A 145 -12.74 4.78 5.64
C THR A 145 -13.61 4.09 6.69
N ALA A 146 -14.66 4.73 7.16
CA ALA A 146 -15.57 4.08 8.10
C ALA A 146 -16.18 2.79 7.54
N ALA A 147 -16.58 2.79 6.27
CA ALA A 147 -17.06 1.59 5.58
C ALA A 147 -15.91 0.58 5.31
N GLY A 148 -14.69 1.09 5.02
CA GLY A 148 -13.51 0.25 4.81
C GLY A 148 -13.11 -0.52 6.07
N ILE A 149 -13.19 0.08 7.25
CA ILE A 149 -12.95 -0.63 8.53
C ILE A 149 -13.91 -1.79 8.71
N ALA A 150 -15.19 -1.60 8.45
CA ALA A 150 -16.19 -2.68 8.50
C ALA A 150 -15.94 -3.76 7.43
N ALA A 151 -15.53 -3.34 6.23
CA ALA A 151 -15.19 -4.26 5.14
C ALA A 151 -13.95 -5.10 5.46
N MET A 152 -12.91 -4.52 6.07
CA MET A 152 -11.69 -5.23 6.48
C MET A 152 -11.98 -6.32 7.52
N GLU A 153 -12.85 -6.05 8.51
CA GLU A 153 -13.27 -7.05 9.49
C GLU A 153 -13.98 -8.22 8.82
N GLU A 154 -14.98 -7.94 7.97
CA GLU A 154 -15.74 -8.98 7.29
C GLU A 154 -14.91 -9.75 6.26
N ALA A 155 -14.02 -9.08 5.49
CA ALA A 155 -13.12 -9.73 4.57
C ALA A 155 -12.13 -10.67 5.29
N SER A 156 -11.58 -10.24 6.43
CA SER A 156 -10.70 -11.06 7.26
C SER A 156 -11.44 -12.28 7.83
N TYR A 157 -12.69 -12.13 8.27
CA TYR A 157 -13.53 -13.25 8.68
C TYR A 157 -13.74 -14.26 7.54
N ARG A 158 -13.89 -13.80 6.30
CA ARG A 158 -14.03 -14.67 5.11
C ARG A 158 -12.70 -15.30 4.67
N GLY A 159 -11.59 -15.01 5.34
CA GLY A 159 -10.27 -15.58 5.03
C GLY A 159 -9.51 -14.81 3.95
N ILE A 160 -9.97 -13.63 3.58
CA ILE A 160 -9.27 -12.77 2.62
C ILE A 160 -8.16 -12.04 3.36
N SER A 161 -6.92 -12.19 2.92
CA SER A 161 -5.81 -11.36 3.40
C SER A 161 -6.00 -9.93 2.88
N ILE A 162 -5.92 -8.95 3.78
CA ILE A 162 -6.15 -7.54 3.43
C ILE A 162 -4.89 -6.69 3.50
N ASN A 163 -4.90 -5.59 2.76
CA ASN A 163 -3.96 -4.50 2.90
C ASN A 163 -4.77 -3.19 3.11
N ALA A 164 -4.69 -2.59 4.31
CA ALA A 164 -5.30 -1.29 4.52
C ALA A 164 -4.54 -0.23 3.74
N THR A 165 -5.25 0.69 3.07
CA THR A 165 -4.66 1.83 2.34
C THR A 165 -5.48 3.10 2.57
N VAL A 166 -5.10 4.24 1.98
CA VAL A 166 -5.70 5.54 2.30
C VAL A 166 -5.64 5.78 3.82
N SER A 167 -4.48 5.49 4.38
CA SER A 167 -4.17 5.61 5.80
C SER A 167 -2.88 6.41 5.98
N PHE A 168 -2.88 7.36 6.91
CA PHE A 168 -1.82 8.37 7.08
C PHE A 168 -1.55 8.65 8.55
N SER A 169 -2.35 8.08 9.45
CA SER A 169 -2.31 8.36 10.88
C SER A 169 -2.16 7.08 11.71
N VAL A 170 -1.67 7.25 12.94
CA VAL A 170 -1.61 6.16 13.92
C VAL A 170 -3.01 5.62 14.22
N ALA A 171 -3.99 6.52 14.41
CA ALA A 171 -5.38 6.14 14.66
C ALA A 171 -5.98 5.28 13.55
N GLN A 172 -5.75 5.64 12.27
CA GLN A 172 -6.21 4.85 11.13
C GLN A 172 -5.55 3.47 11.09
N ALA A 173 -4.22 3.40 11.31
CA ALA A 173 -3.49 2.15 11.32
C ALA A 173 -4.00 1.19 12.41
N PHE A 174 -4.24 1.70 13.63
CA PHE A 174 -4.75 0.90 14.73
C PHE A 174 -6.18 0.43 14.49
N ALA A 175 -7.08 1.31 14.05
CA ALA A 175 -8.46 0.93 13.74
C ALA A 175 -8.54 -0.18 12.69
N ALA A 176 -7.69 -0.10 11.64
CA ALA A 176 -7.61 -1.14 10.61
C ALA A 176 -7.07 -2.46 11.18
N ALA A 177 -5.99 -2.43 11.98
CA ALA A 177 -5.42 -3.63 12.59
C ALA A 177 -6.40 -4.31 13.56
N GLU A 178 -7.09 -3.54 14.40
CA GLU A 178 -8.11 -4.03 15.31
C GLU A 178 -9.29 -4.69 14.57
N ALA A 179 -9.73 -4.10 13.45
CA ALA A 179 -10.78 -4.69 12.63
C ALA A 179 -10.36 -6.03 12.02
N VAL A 180 -9.13 -6.09 11.50
CA VAL A 180 -8.54 -7.33 10.97
C VAL A 180 -8.46 -8.40 12.05
N ASP A 181 -7.96 -8.06 13.23
CA ASP A 181 -7.81 -9.01 14.34
C ASP A 181 -9.18 -9.53 14.82
N ARG A 182 -10.22 -8.67 14.88
CA ARG A 182 -11.60 -9.12 15.17
C ARG A 182 -12.10 -10.09 14.11
N GLY A 183 -11.88 -9.79 12.83
CA GLY A 183 -12.28 -10.67 11.73
C GLY A 183 -11.59 -12.04 11.79
N ILE A 184 -10.27 -12.05 12.01
CA ILE A 184 -9.50 -13.29 12.14
C ILE A 184 -9.92 -14.08 13.39
N ALA A 185 -10.12 -13.42 14.53
CA ALA A 185 -10.57 -14.08 15.76
C ALA A 185 -11.96 -14.74 15.61
N ARG A 186 -12.89 -14.08 14.91
CA ARG A 186 -14.21 -14.66 14.55
C ARG A 186 -14.02 -15.91 13.69
N ARG A 187 -13.14 -15.84 12.68
CA ARG A 187 -12.84 -16.95 11.78
C ARG A 187 -12.28 -18.17 12.54
N GLU A 188 -11.35 -17.94 13.45
CA GLU A 188 -10.77 -18.98 14.30
C GLU A 188 -11.82 -19.60 15.25
N ALA A 189 -12.70 -18.77 15.81
CA ALA A 189 -13.77 -19.23 16.69
C ALA A 189 -14.76 -20.18 15.97
N ASP A 190 -14.95 -19.97 14.65
CA ASP A 190 -15.75 -20.84 13.80
C ASP A 190 -14.97 -22.05 13.25
N GLY A 191 -13.72 -22.24 13.67
CA GLY A 191 -12.89 -23.41 13.34
C GLY A 191 -12.25 -23.36 11.94
N HIS A 192 -12.18 -22.19 11.32
CA HIS A 192 -11.56 -22.02 10.01
C HIS A 192 -10.06 -21.73 10.12
N ASP A 193 -9.28 -22.22 9.14
CA ASP A 193 -7.85 -21.99 9.09
C ASP A 193 -7.50 -20.52 8.81
N THR A 194 -6.47 -20.03 9.51
CA THR A 194 -5.91 -18.68 9.38
C THR A 194 -4.39 -18.67 9.17
N ALA A 195 -3.76 -19.84 9.08
CA ALA A 195 -2.29 -19.97 9.09
C ALA A 195 -1.61 -19.27 7.90
N SER A 196 -2.27 -19.25 6.74
CA SER A 196 -1.74 -18.61 5.54
C SER A 196 -2.17 -17.13 5.39
N MET A 197 -2.92 -16.57 6.35
CA MET A 197 -3.30 -15.16 6.28
C MET A 197 -2.11 -14.26 6.59
N GLY A 198 -1.90 -13.24 5.77
CA GLY A 198 -0.80 -12.28 5.92
C GLY A 198 -1.30 -10.84 5.74
N PRO A 199 -2.11 -10.32 6.67
CA PRO A 199 -2.64 -8.97 6.56
C PRO A 199 -1.54 -7.91 6.70
N VAL A 200 -1.73 -6.78 6.02
CA VAL A 200 -0.81 -5.65 5.98
C VAL A 200 -1.56 -4.36 6.21
N ILE A 201 -0.99 -3.44 6.98
CA ILE A 201 -1.54 -2.11 7.22
C ILE A 201 -0.56 -1.08 6.68
N THR A 202 -0.98 -0.35 5.65
CA THR A 202 -0.14 0.67 5.00
C THR A 202 -0.31 2.02 5.68
N ILE A 203 0.80 2.71 5.93
CA ILE A 203 0.86 4.15 6.22
C ILE A 203 1.50 4.86 5.02
N MET A 204 0.75 5.75 4.37
CA MET A 204 1.18 6.47 3.17
C MET A 204 1.96 7.74 3.55
N MET A 205 3.19 7.58 4.03
CA MET A 205 4.03 8.62 4.64
C MET A 205 4.15 9.88 3.77
N GLY A 206 4.52 9.72 2.52
CA GLY A 206 4.74 10.87 1.64
C GLY A 206 3.47 11.61 1.25
N ARG A 207 2.30 10.96 1.26
CA ARG A 207 1.04 11.67 1.03
C ARG A 207 0.61 12.53 2.22
N LEU A 208 0.97 12.12 3.45
CA LEU A 208 0.81 12.98 4.62
C LEU A 208 1.70 14.22 4.49
N GLU A 209 2.96 14.07 4.08
CA GLU A 209 3.86 15.19 3.87
C GLU A 209 3.38 16.15 2.77
N ASP A 210 2.89 15.60 1.65
CA ASP A 210 2.31 16.41 0.57
C ASP A 210 1.12 17.24 1.08
N TRP A 211 0.28 16.65 1.93
CA TRP A 211 -0.83 17.36 2.57
C TRP A 211 -0.37 18.45 3.52
N LEU A 212 0.59 18.15 4.39
CA LEU A 212 1.10 19.12 5.37
C LEU A 212 1.79 20.31 4.67
N ARG A 213 2.49 20.08 3.55
CA ARG A 213 3.02 21.18 2.73
C ARG A 213 1.91 22.08 2.20
N GLU A 214 0.83 21.50 1.69
CA GLU A 214 -0.32 22.29 1.23
C GLU A 214 -1.00 23.07 2.36
N VAL A 215 -1.10 22.50 3.58
CA VAL A 215 -1.63 23.20 4.75
C VAL A 215 -0.72 24.36 5.12
N VAL A 216 0.59 24.15 5.16
CA VAL A 216 1.59 25.20 5.47
C VAL A 216 1.48 26.35 4.47
N ASP A 217 1.43 26.04 3.16
CA ASP A 217 1.33 27.05 2.09
C ASP A 217 -0.02 27.78 2.12
N ARG A 218 -1.13 27.04 2.24
CA ARG A 218 -2.49 27.59 2.28
C ARG A 218 -2.73 28.54 3.44
N ASP A 219 -2.25 28.15 4.62
CA ASP A 219 -2.52 28.85 5.87
C ASP A 219 -1.39 29.87 6.25
N GLY A 220 -0.38 29.99 5.37
CA GLY A 220 0.76 30.92 5.57
C GLY A 220 1.58 30.60 6.80
N LEU A 221 1.69 29.32 7.18
CA LEU A 221 2.44 28.90 8.36
C LEU A 221 3.93 28.90 8.08
N ILE A 222 4.73 29.12 9.13
CA ILE A 222 6.20 29.04 9.04
C ILE A 222 6.63 27.78 9.80
N VAL A 223 7.22 26.85 9.07
CA VAL A 223 7.78 25.59 9.59
C VAL A 223 9.19 25.44 9.06
N HIS A 224 10.12 25.00 9.88
CA HIS A 224 11.48 24.78 9.41
C HIS A 224 11.49 23.74 8.28
N PRO A 225 12.12 24.02 7.11
CA PRO A 225 12.03 23.16 5.93
C PRO A 225 12.49 21.71 6.15
N SER A 226 13.40 21.48 7.12
CA SER A 226 13.89 20.15 7.46
C SER A 226 12.89 19.31 8.27
N ALA A 227 11.86 19.90 8.87
CA ALA A 227 10.90 19.18 9.73
C ALA A 227 9.86 18.39 8.91
N LEU A 228 9.30 18.97 7.85
CA LEU A 228 8.25 18.33 7.04
C LEU A 228 8.63 16.95 6.50
N PRO A 229 9.88 16.69 6.03
CA PRO A 229 10.30 15.35 5.61
C PRO A 229 10.28 14.29 6.71
N TRP A 230 10.16 14.67 7.97
CA TRP A 230 10.05 13.74 9.09
C TRP A 230 8.62 13.41 9.49
N ALA A 231 7.63 14.12 8.97
CA ALA A 231 6.23 13.94 9.41
C ALA A 231 5.73 12.52 9.21
N GLY A 232 5.88 11.96 8.00
CA GLY A 232 5.48 10.58 7.70
C GLY A 232 6.31 9.55 8.46
N VAL A 233 7.62 9.78 8.61
CA VAL A 233 8.54 8.93 9.39
C VAL A 233 8.15 8.93 10.87
N ALA A 234 7.85 10.10 11.45
CA ALA A 234 7.46 10.22 12.85
C ALA A 234 6.16 9.45 13.13
N VAL A 235 5.14 9.62 12.28
CA VAL A 235 3.88 8.87 12.40
C VAL A 235 4.11 7.37 12.28
N PHE A 236 4.94 6.93 11.34
CA PHE A 236 5.23 5.51 11.17
C PHE A 236 5.97 4.91 12.37
N LYS A 237 7.01 5.58 12.87
CA LYS A 237 7.75 5.14 14.06
C LYS A 237 6.85 5.13 15.30
N ARG A 238 5.99 6.14 15.47
CA ARG A 238 5.01 6.21 16.57
C ARG A 238 4.03 5.02 16.53
N ALA A 239 3.52 4.69 15.34
CA ALA A 239 2.69 3.49 15.18
C ALA A 239 3.47 2.21 15.51
N TYR A 240 4.70 2.07 15.01
CA TYR A 240 5.53 0.89 15.21
C TYR A 240 5.87 0.65 16.69
N ASP A 241 6.16 1.70 17.46
CA ASP A 241 6.49 1.59 18.90
C ASP A 241 5.37 0.93 19.71
N GLU A 242 4.10 1.20 19.37
CA GLU A 242 2.96 0.56 20.02
C GLU A 242 2.56 -0.77 19.37
N TRP A 243 2.90 -0.99 18.09
CA TRP A 243 2.49 -2.16 17.32
C TRP A 243 2.94 -3.47 17.96
N GLU A 244 4.20 -3.53 18.34
CA GLU A 244 4.78 -4.71 18.97
C GLU A 244 4.11 -5.02 20.33
N SER A 245 3.82 -3.98 21.11
CA SER A 245 3.19 -4.13 22.44
C SER A 245 1.72 -4.54 22.38
N ARG A 246 1.01 -4.13 21.30
CA ARG A 246 -0.40 -4.49 21.07
C ARG A 246 -0.55 -5.90 20.49
N GLY A 247 0.50 -6.47 19.91
CA GLY A 247 0.51 -7.83 19.38
C GLY A 247 -0.37 -8.01 18.14
N PHE A 248 -0.53 -6.99 17.31
CA PHE A 248 -1.30 -7.06 16.07
C PHE A 248 -0.75 -8.12 15.13
N ARG A 249 -1.65 -8.87 14.48
CA ARG A 249 -1.29 -9.92 13.50
C ARG A 249 -0.81 -9.35 12.17
N ALA A 250 -1.28 -8.16 11.80
CA ALA A 250 -0.88 -7.48 10.59
C ALA A 250 0.54 -6.90 10.70
N ARG A 251 1.24 -6.80 9.56
CA ARG A 251 2.51 -6.06 9.46
C ARG A 251 2.27 -4.64 8.99
N LEU A 252 3.06 -3.70 9.50
CA LEU A 252 3.07 -2.33 8.98
C LEU A 252 3.79 -2.25 7.63
N LEU A 253 3.26 -1.43 6.74
CA LEU A 253 3.85 -1.12 5.43
C LEU A 253 3.99 0.38 5.25
N GLY A 254 5.21 0.85 4.93
CA GLY A 254 5.48 2.23 4.53
C GLY A 254 5.33 2.40 3.02
N ALA A 255 4.56 3.41 2.60
CA ALA A 255 4.29 3.69 1.19
C ALA A 255 4.39 5.17 0.84
N ALA A 256 4.25 5.48 -0.47
CA ALA A 256 4.26 6.83 -1.02
C ALA A 256 5.60 7.54 -0.80
N ILE A 257 6.68 6.96 -1.27
CA ILE A 257 8.05 7.40 -1.03
C ILE A 257 8.33 8.74 -1.72
N ARG A 258 8.97 9.69 -1.00
CA ARG A 258 9.36 11.02 -1.49
C ARG A 258 10.85 11.30 -1.37
N HIS A 259 11.54 10.63 -0.44
CA HIS A 259 12.97 10.78 -0.17
C HIS A 259 13.51 9.56 0.58
N HIS A 260 14.83 9.53 0.82
CA HIS A 260 15.48 8.34 1.39
C HIS A 260 15.08 8.05 2.85
N LEU A 261 14.66 9.05 3.65
CA LEU A 261 14.24 8.82 5.03
C LEU A 261 13.07 7.85 5.13
N HIS A 262 12.17 7.82 4.12
CA HIS A 262 11.07 6.85 4.05
C HIS A 262 11.54 5.38 3.90
N TRP A 263 12.80 5.16 3.63
CA TRP A 263 13.44 3.85 3.64
C TRP A 263 14.45 3.74 4.76
N SER A 264 15.46 4.66 4.79
CA SER A 264 16.62 4.54 5.69
C SER A 264 16.23 4.55 7.17
N GLU A 265 15.19 5.30 7.55
CA GLU A 265 14.72 5.41 8.94
C GLU A 265 13.86 4.24 9.39
N LEU A 266 13.40 3.40 8.48
CA LEU A 266 12.60 2.22 8.79
C LEU A 266 13.42 0.91 8.80
N ILE A 267 14.70 0.98 8.41
CA ILE A 267 15.60 -0.19 8.36
C ILE A 267 15.72 -0.81 9.75
N GLY A 268 15.51 -2.13 9.82
CA GLY A 268 15.67 -2.95 11.04
C GLY A 268 14.38 -3.20 11.80
N GLY A 269 13.26 -2.57 11.43
CA GLY A 269 11.93 -2.95 11.90
C GLY A 269 11.39 -4.19 11.17
N ASP A 270 10.54 -4.97 11.81
CA ASP A 270 9.75 -6.01 11.14
C ASP A 270 8.58 -5.35 10.40
N VAL A 271 8.90 -4.69 9.30
CA VAL A 271 7.99 -3.90 8.50
C VAL A 271 8.23 -4.15 7.01
N ILE A 272 7.32 -3.67 6.20
CA ILE A 272 7.40 -3.70 4.74
C ILE A 272 7.56 -2.27 4.24
N ILE A 273 8.36 -2.06 3.19
CA ILE A 273 8.44 -0.79 2.47
C ILE A 273 8.16 -1.05 1.00
N THR A 274 7.09 -0.48 0.46
CA THR A 274 6.81 -0.58 -0.97
C THR A 274 7.41 0.60 -1.73
N LEU A 275 8.23 0.29 -2.73
CA LEU A 275 9.06 1.26 -3.45
C LEU A 275 8.69 1.31 -4.93
N PRO A 276 8.38 2.49 -5.50
CA PRO A 276 8.34 2.66 -6.94
C PRO A 276 9.69 2.29 -7.60
N PRO A 277 9.69 1.72 -8.82
CA PRO A 277 10.91 1.26 -9.50
C PRO A 277 11.99 2.34 -9.65
N SER A 278 11.58 3.61 -9.80
CA SER A 278 12.50 4.74 -9.85
C SER A 278 13.25 4.96 -8.54
N TRP A 279 12.60 4.76 -7.38
CA TRP A 279 13.23 4.85 -6.07
C TRP A 279 14.09 3.63 -5.77
N GLN A 280 13.69 2.43 -6.20
CA GLN A 280 14.53 1.23 -6.08
C GLN A 280 15.90 1.44 -6.75
N ARG A 281 15.90 1.95 -7.99
CA ARG A 281 17.15 2.23 -8.71
C ARG A 281 18.00 3.31 -8.03
N ARG A 282 17.35 4.39 -7.55
CA ARG A 282 18.05 5.48 -6.84
C ARG A 282 18.68 4.98 -5.54
N PHE A 283 17.96 4.19 -4.75
CA PHE A 283 18.49 3.67 -3.48
C PHE A 283 19.61 2.66 -3.71
N ASN A 284 19.45 1.77 -4.67
CA ASN A 284 20.52 0.83 -5.05
C ASN A 284 21.78 1.50 -5.60
N ALA A 285 21.66 2.70 -6.17
CA ALA A 285 22.80 3.50 -6.64
C ALA A 285 23.32 4.51 -5.60
N SER A 286 22.70 4.58 -4.42
CA SER A 286 23.07 5.57 -3.40
C SER A 286 24.19 5.08 -2.49
N SER A 287 24.81 6.05 -1.79
CA SER A 287 25.78 5.80 -0.71
C SER A 287 25.11 5.86 0.68
N VAL A 288 23.78 5.80 0.76
CA VAL A 288 23.06 5.79 2.04
C VAL A 288 23.44 4.53 2.79
N GLU A 289 23.93 4.69 4.00
CA GLU A 289 24.33 3.60 4.86
C GLU A 289 23.13 2.72 5.27
N VAL A 290 23.25 1.42 5.03
CA VAL A 290 22.30 0.42 5.52
C VAL A 290 22.59 0.16 7.00
N ARG A 291 21.79 0.78 7.88
CA ARG A 291 21.94 0.70 9.33
C ARG A 291 20.55 0.62 9.96
N ARG A 292 20.40 -0.15 11.03
CA ARG A 292 19.14 -0.25 11.78
C ARG A 292 18.85 1.10 12.44
N ARG A 293 17.78 1.76 12.01
CA ARG A 293 17.33 3.09 12.50
C ARG A 293 15.89 3.11 12.97
N MET A 294 15.14 2.02 12.80
CA MET A 294 13.72 1.98 13.15
C MET A 294 13.45 2.43 14.59
N LYS A 295 14.32 2.07 15.53
CA LYS A 295 14.20 2.43 16.94
C LYS A 295 14.99 3.69 17.34
N ASP A 296 15.68 4.34 16.39
CA ASP A 296 16.30 5.64 16.64
C ASP A 296 15.17 6.68 16.79
N PRO A 297 15.21 7.55 17.81
CA PRO A 297 14.17 8.57 17.99
C PRO A 297 14.21 9.59 16.84
N VAL A 298 13.06 10.16 16.53
CA VAL A 298 13.00 11.38 15.71
C VAL A 298 13.51 12.55 16.54
N ASP A 299 14.28 13.45 15.89
CA ASP A 299 14.82 14.63 16.54
C ASP A 299 13.69 15.43 17.25
N PRO A 300 13.82 15.71 18.56
CA PRO A 300 12.83 16.48 19.31
C PRO A 300 12.50 17.85 18.70
N ASP A 301 13.48 18.51 18.08
CA ASP A 301 13.26 19.81 17.44
C ASP A 301 12.35 19.67 16.22
N HIS A 302 12.52 18.62 15.42
CA HIS A 302 11.59 18.31 14.32
C HIS A 302 10.18 17.98 14.83
N LEU A 303 10.07 17.21 15.93
CA LEU A 303 8.76 16.90 16.52
C LEU A 303 8.08 18.14 17.07
N ALA A 304 8.83 19.06 17.70
CA ALA A 304 8.29 20.32 18.22
C ALA A 304 7.75 21.21 17.07
N GLU A 305 8.50 21.35 15.99
CA GLU A 305 8.07 22.07 14.78
C GLU A 305 6.80 21.46 14.16
N LEU A 306 6.79 20.14 13.98
CA LEU A 306 5.63 19.43 13.44
C LEU A 306 4.43 19.51 14.37
N GLY A 307 4.63 19.50 15.69
CA GLY A 307 3.60 19.63 16.71
C GLY A 307 2.82 20.95 16.67
N ALA A 308 3.35 21.96 15.99
CA ALA A 308 2.63 23.21 15.73
C ALA A 308 1.57 23.05 14.61
N LEU A 309 1.57 21.95 13.86
CA LEU A 309 0.62 21.68 12.80
C LEU A 309 -0.53 20.81 13.31
N PRO A 310 -1.78 21.30 13.37
CA PRO A 310 -2.91 20.53 13.90
C PRO A 310 -3.13 19.20 13.17
N ASP A 311 -2.96 19.18 11.85
CA ASP A 311 -3.13 17.95 11.07
C ASP A 311 -2.01 16.92 11.29
N PHE A 312 -0.77 17.36 11.64
CA PHE A 312 0.26 16.45 12.09
C PHE A 312 -0.09 15.84 13.46
N VAL A 313 -0.55 16.65 14.42
CA VAL A 313 -0.97 16.16 15.74
C VAL A 313 -2.08 15.11 15.58
N ARG A 314 -3.07 15.38 14.75
CA ARG A 314 -4.14 14.41 14.43
C ARG A 314 -3.62 13.11 13.80
N ALA A 315 -2.55 13.19 13.00
CA ALA A 315 -1.93 12.01 12.40
C ALA A 315 -1.07 11.22 13.41
N TYR A 316 -0.38 11.92 14.30
CA TYR A 316 0.62 11.37 15.20
C TYR A 316 0.03 10.73 16.46
N GLU A 317 -1.04 11.35 17.01
CA GLU A 317 -1.65 10.85 18.24
C GLU A 317 -2.55 9.63 17.96
N PRO A 318 -2.46 8.57 18.81
CA PRO A 318 -3.26 7.35 18.62
C PRO A 318 -4.78 7.57 18.68
N ASP A 319 -5.21 8.62 19.36
CA ASP A 319 -6.60 9.06 19.50
C ASP A 319 -6.90 10.37 18.73
N GLY A 320 -5.99 10.79 17.85
CA GLY A 320 -6.10 12.04 17.09
C GLY A 320 -7.25 12.09 16.08
N LEU A 321 -7.80 10.92 15.72
CA LEU A 321 -8.93 10.78 14.79
C LEU A 321 -9.85 9.66 15.26
N ALA A 322 -11.15 9.90 15.25
CA ALA A 322 -12.15 8.83 15.37
C ALA A 322 -12.45 8.21 13.99
N VAL A 323 -12.93 6.95 13.96
CA VAL A 323 -13.29 6.25 12.71
C VAL A 323 -14.30 7.07 11.88
N ALA A 324 -15.23 7.76 12.53
CA ALA A 324 -16.21 8.62 11.86
C ALA A 324 -15.59 9.83 11.12
N ASP A 325 -14.37 10.22 11.48
CA ASP A 325 -13.68 11.37 10.88
C ASP A 325 -12.81 10.97 9.66
N PHE A 326 -12.53 9.68 9.47
CA PHE A 326 -11.59 9.21 8.44
C PHE A 326 -11.96 9.65 7.04
N ASP A 327 -13.24 9.59 6.70
CA ASP A 327 -13.76 9.89 5.36
C ASP A 327 -13.65 11.39 4.99
N ALA A 328 -13.71 12.26 5.99
CA ALA A 328 -13.70 13.71 5.82
C ALA A 328 -12.31 14.33 6.01
N TRP A 329 -11.33 13.57 6.50
CA TRP A 329 -9.99 14.10 6.76
C TRP A 329 -9.23 14.41 5.46
N GLY A 330 -8.54 15.55 5.42
CA GLY A 330 -7.92 16.09 4.21
C GLY A 330 -7.06 15.11 3.41
N PRO A 331 -6.07 14.42 4.01
CA PRO A 331 -5.27 13.41 3.31
C PRO A 331 -6.11 12.28 2.69
N SER A 332 -7.14 11.81 3.40
CA SER A 332 -8.06 10.77 2.92
C SER A 332 -8.83 11.25 1.70
N VAL A 333 -9.46 12.43 1.79
CA VAL A 333 -10.24 13.03 0.70
C VAL A 333 -9.38 13.23 -0.53
N LYS A 334 -8.18 13.83 -0.37
CA LYS A 334 -7.26 14.08 -1.49
C LYS A 334 -6.82 12.80 -2.18
N THR A 335 -6.48 11.78 -1.40
CA THR A 335 -6.02 10.50 -1.95
C THR A 335 -7.14 9.73 -2.63
N LEU A 336 -8.33 9.68 -2.03
CA LEU A 336 -9.51 9.07 -2.67
C LEU A 336 -9.83 9.74 -4.00
N ARG A 337 -9.83 11.08 -4.07
CA ARG A 337 -10.04 11.80 -5.33
C ARG A 337 -9.02 11.37 -6.39
N THR A 338 -7.73 11.35 -6.04
CA THR A 338 -6.68 10.90 -6.98
C THR A 338 -6.96 9.49 -7.52
N PHE A 339 -7.37 8.55 -6.67
CA PHE A 339 -7.65 7.18 -7.10
C PHE A 339 -8.93 7.08 -7.94
N ILE A 340 -9.97 7.85 -7.60
CA ILE A 340 -11.21 7.92 -8.37
C ILE A 340 -10.94 8.55 -9.76
N ASP A 341 -10.16 9.62 -9.82
CA ASP A 341 -9.77 10.25 -11.08
C ASP A 341 -8.97 9.28 -11.97
N SER A 342 -8.01 8.56 -11.40
CA SER A 342 -7.26 7.52 -12.13
C SER A 342 -8.15 6.36 -12.58
N TYR A 343 -9.16 5.99 -11.80
CA TYR A 343 -10.13 4.98 -12.22
C TYR A 343 -11.01 5.46 -13.38
N HIS A 344 -11.48 6.72 -13.34
CA HIS A 344 -12.22 7.30 -14.47
C HIS A 344 -11.35 7.41 -15.74
N GLU A 345 -10.06 7.70 -15.58
CA GLU A 345 -9.12 7.67 -16.70
C GLU A 345 -8.99 6.25 -17.29
N LEU A 346 -8.92 5.21 -16.44
CA LEU A 346 -8.90 3.83 -16.92
C LEU A 346 -10.17 3.48 -17.72
N LEU A 347 -11.36 3.90 -17.24
CA LEU A 347 -12.61 3.71 -17.96
C LEU A 347 -12.55 4.40 -19.34
N HIS A 348 -12.06 5.64 -19.40
CA HIS A 348 -11.91 6.37 -20.66
C HIS A 348 -10.95 5.65 -21.64
N LEU A 349 -9.84 5.10 -21.15
CA LEU A 349 -8.91 4.30 -21.98
C LEU A 349 -9.56 3.01 -22.52
N VAL A 350 -10.44 2.38 -21.74
CA VAL A 350 -11.23 1.23 -22.17
C VAL A 350 -12.22 1.63 -23.27
N ASP A 351 -12.93 2.74 -23.10
CA ASP A 351 -13.86 3.28 -24.11
C ASP A 351 -13.17 3.59 -25.43
N GLU A 352 -12.04 4.30 -25.37
CA GLU A 352 -11.25 4.58 -26.57
C GLU A 352 -10.78 3.30 -27.29
N ALA A 353 -10.37 2.27 -26.53
CA ALA A 353 -9.95 1.00 -27.09
C ALA A 353 -11.09 0.24 -27.79
N LEU A 354 -12.33 0.38 -27.31
CA LEU A 354 -13.51 -0.26 -27.90
C LEU A 354 -14.01 0.49 -29.15
N LEU A 355 -13.77 1.80 -29.27
CA LEU A 355 -14.22 2.65 -30.36
C LEU A 355 -13.21 2.74 -31.54
N ALA A 356 -11.97 2.30 -31.31
CA ALA A 356 -10.90 2.27 -32.33
C ALA A 356 -10.97 1.01 -33.18
#